data_0b76f01ed44f610af8f70cfeebd5a4bc
#
_entry.id   0b76f01ed44f610af8f70cfeebd5a4bc
#
_cell.length_a   1.000
_cell.length_b   1.000
_cell.length_c   1.000
_cell.angle_alpha   90.00
_cell.angle_beta   90.00
_cell.angle_gamma   90.00
#
_symmetry.space_group_name_H-M   'P 1'
#
loop_
_entity.id
_entity.type
_entity.pdbx_description
1 polymer ?
#
loop_
_entity_poly.entity_id
_entity_poly.type
_entity_poly.pdbx_seq_one_letter_code
_entity_poly.pdbx_strand_id
1 'polypeptide(L)'
;LSGLGRGQTTIRVATPMPPPVWAVLERELLRANARACADFFAKYFDERGFLLCVERWGGDDGPDDAIENVNDWPLLYALGASENVWTMTQKAWEGHLRQYTLAKTKDVEFARDGMYYKEFPVMMDWMHNGEGLTVFNVMGLADPTDERFGQRVRRYAGLYMNEDPGAPNYDPKHKI
;
A
#
# COMPACT_ATOMS: atom_id res chain seq x y z
N LEU A 1 -25.04 18.35 13.75
CA LEU A 1 -23.63 18.64 14.07
C LEU A 1 -23.49 18.75 15.59
N SER A 2 -23.48 17.62 16.28
CA SER A 2 -23.34 17.56 17.73
C SER A 2 -21.90 17.17 18.07
N GLY A 3 -21.19 18.13 18.68
CA GLY A 3 -20.16 17.97 19.69
C GLY A 3 -19.14 16.86 19.53
N LEU A 4 -18.10 17.09 18.75
CA LEU A 4 -16.79 16.46 19.03
C LEU A 4 -16.35 17.00 20.39
N GLY A 5 -16.44 16.16 21.42
CA GLY A 5 -15.93 16.47 22.74
C GLY A 5 -14.43 16.79 22.59
N ARG A 6 -14.06 18.00 22.98
CA ARG A 6 -12.65 18.41 23.08
C ARG A 6 -12.01 17.61 24.23
N GLY A 7 -11.56 16.39 23.91
CA GLY A 7 -10.70 15.64 24.80
C GLY A 7 -9.41 16.41 24.99
N GLN A 8 -9.13 16.86 26.20
CA GLN A 8 -7.85 17.49 26.53
C GLN A 8 -6.76 16.41 26.54
N THR A 9 -5.89 16.40 25.53
CA THR A 9 -4.76 15.48 25.47
C THR A 9 -3.60 16.09 26.25
N THR A 10 -3.16 15.42 27.33
CA THR A 10 -1.98 15.83 28.08
C THR A 10 -0.74 15.14 27.53
N ILE A 11 0.20 15.93 27.00
CA ILE A 11 1.47 15.43 26.47
C ILE A 11 2.55 15.61 27.51
N ARG A 12 3.18 14.51 27.93
CA ARG A 12 4.30 14.54 28.87
C ARG A 12 5.63 14.58 28.12
N VAL A 13 6.38 15.66 28.31
CA VAL A 13 7.72 15.83 27.76
C VAL A 13 8.74 15.41 28.83
N ALA A 14 9.60 14.44 28.50
CA ALA A 14 10.61 13.87 29.44
C ALA A 14 12.05 14.12 28.92
N THR A 15 12.27 15.22 28.20
CA THR A 15 13.59 15.60 27.68
C THR A 15 14.20 16.73 28.53
N PRO A 16 15.55 16.81 28.68
CA PRO A 16 16.20 17.87 29.40
C PRO A 16 16.00 19.27 28.86
N MET A 17 15.71 19.37 27.56
CA MET A 17 15.37 20.61 26.86
C MET A 17 13.93 20.57 26.35
N PRO A 18 13.17 21.66 26.47
CA PRO A 18 11.83 21.71 25.93
C PRO A 18 11.88 21.55 24.41
N PRO A 19 11.22 20.54 23.83
CA PRO A 19 11.15 20.39 22.39
C PRO A 19 10.34 21.54 21.78
N PRO A 20 10.59 21.90 20.52
CA PRO A 20 9.74 22.85 19.81
C PRO A 20 8.29 22.33 19.74
N VAL A 21 7.33 23.22 19.83
CA VAL A 21 5.89 22.85 19.83
C VAL A 21 5.50 22.03 18.61
N TRP A 22 6.03 22.38 17.43
CA TRP A 22 5.75 21.64 16.20
C TRP A 22 6.20 20.18 16.28
N ALA A 23 7.35 19.89 16.88
CA ALA A 23 7.84 18.49 16.98
C ALA A 23 6.99 17.65 17.94
N VAL A 24 6.41 18.28 18.97
CA VAL A 24 5.47 17.62 19.88
C VAL A 24 4.17 17.32 19.16
N LEU A 25 3.67 18.30 18.39
CA LEU A 25 2.43 18.14 17.60
C LEU A 25 2.59 17.09 16.50
N GLU A 26 3.71 17.07 15.80
CA GLU A 26 4.03 16.06 14.78
C GLU A 26 3.99 14.65 15.37
N ARG A 27 4.65 14.44 16.52
CA ARG A 27 4.60 13.15 17.22
C ARG A 27 3.18 12.73 17.59
N GLU A 28 2.36 13.65 18.06
CA GLU A 28 0.96 13.34 18.40
C GLU A 28 0.14 13.08 17.13
N LEU A 29 0.42 13.76 16.03
CA LEU A 29 -0.21 13.49 14.73
C LEU A 29 0.14 12.08 14.23
N LEU A 30 1.41 11.68 14.28
CA LEU A 30 1.83 10.32 13.92
C LEU A 30 1.15 9.25 14.79
N ARG A 31 1.02 9.50 16.10
CA ARG A 31 0.28 8.60 17.00
C ARG A 31 -1.21 8.53 16.67
N ALA A 32 -1.81 9.65 16.34
CA ALA A 32 -3.23 9.70 15.95
C ALA A 32 -3.46 8.94 14.64
N ASN A 33 -2.61 9.15 13.64
CA ASN A 33 -2.65 8.42 12.38
C ASN A 33 -2.43 6.91 12.60
N ALA A 34 -1.48 6.51 13.44
CA ALA A 34 -1.25 5.09 13.74
C ALA A 34 -2.49 4.42 14.37
N ARG A 35 -3.21 5.14 15.25
CA ARG A 35 -4.49 4.64 15.78
C ARG A 35 -5.56 4.54 14.70
N ALA A 36 -5.67 5.56 13.85
CA ALA A 36 -6.63 5.55 12.75
C ALA A 36 -6.35 4.39 11.76
N CYS A 37 -5.09 4.13 11.42
CA CYS A 37 -4.70 2.97 10.62
C CYS A 37 -5.12 1.65 11.30
N ALA A 38 -4.92 1.53 12.61
CA ALA A 38 -5.31 0.32 13.35
C ALA A 38 -6.83 0.12 13.37
N ASP A 39 -7.60 1.19 13.59
CA ASP A 39 -9.06 1.15 13.58
C ASP A 39 -9.58 0.80 12.18
N PHE A 40 -8.99 1.39 11.15
CA PHE A 40 -9.31 1.10 9.75
C PHE A 40 -9.00 -0.37 9.41
N PHE A 41 -7.79 -0.84 9.76
CA PHE A 41 -7.39 -2.22 9.49
C PHE A 41 -8.31 -3.23 10.18
N ALA A 42 -8.61 -3.01 11.46
CA ALA A 42 -9.50 -3.87 12.24
C ALA A 42 -10.93 -3.93 11.69
N LYS A 43 -11.38 -2.85 11.05
CA LYS A 43 -12.74 -2.76 10.51
C LYS A 43 -12.87 -3.32 9.10
N TYR A 44 -11.87 -3.11 8.26
CA TYR A 44 -11.99 -3.30 6.82
C TYR A 44 -11.07 -4.37 6.23
N PHE A 45 -10.23 -5.00 7.04
CA PHE A 45 -9.42 -6.13 6.60
C PHE A 45 -9.78 -7.39 7.38
N ASP A 46 -9.75 -8.52 6.71
CA ASP A 46 -9.86 -9.81 7.37
C ASP A 46 -8.49 -10.31 7.87
N GLU A 47 -8.49 -11.50 8.53
CA GLU A 47 -7.27 -12.13 9.06
C GLU A 47 -6.24 -12.51 8.00
N ARG A 48 -6.64 -12.59 6.74
CA ARG A 48 -5.75 -12.83 5.60
C ARG A 48 -5.10 -11.55 5.08
N GLY A 49 -5.54 -10.40 5.56
CA GLY A 49 -5.19 -9.09 5.01
C GLY A 49 -5.96 -8.75 3.74
N PHE A 50 -7.10 -9.39 3.50
CA PHE A 50 -7.97 -9.07 2.37
C PHE A 50 -8.85 -7.90 2.74
N LEU A 51 -8.91 -6.90 1.87
CA LEU A 51 -9.80 -5.76 2.04
C LEU A 51 -11.25 -6.20 1.81
N LEU A 52 -12.08 -5.90 2.79
CA LEU A 52 -13.52 -6.14 2.73
C LEU A 52 -14.16 -4.97 2.00
N CYS A 53 -14.22 -5.04 0.68
CA CYS A 53 -14.82 -4.01 -0.16
C CYS A 53 -16.30 -3.84 0.16
N VAL A 54 -16.74 -2.60 0.17
CA VAL A 54 -18.15 -2.20 0.33
C VAL A 54 -18.55 -1.34 -0.86
N GLU A 55 -19.83 -1.42 -1.26
CA GLU A 55 -20.39 -0.77 -2.45
C GLU A 55 -20.13 0.75 -2.61
N ARG A 56 -19.54 1.41 -1.63
CA ARG A 56 -19.45 2.87 -1.61
C ARG A 56 -18.04 3.44 -1.65
N TRP A 57 -17.05 2.64 -1.73
CA TRP A 57 -15.69 3.13 -1.82
C TRP A 57 -14.84 2.22 -2.67
N GLY A 58 -14.44 2.78 -3.75
CA GLY A 58 -13.36 2.46 -4.64
C GLY A 58 -13.15 1.01 -5.07
N GLY A 59 -13.79 0.08 -4.45
CA GLY A 59 -13.60 -1.33 -4.71
C GLY A 59 -14.24 -1.84 -6.00
N ASP A 60 -15.06 -1.02 -6.60
CA ASP A 60 -15.80 -1.42 -7.80
C ASP A 60 -15.00 -1.17 -9.08
N ASP A 61 -13.98 -0.34 -8.99
CA ASP A 61 -13.20 0.09 -10.14
C ASP A 61 -11.97 -0.78 -10.39
N GLY A 62 -11.42 -1.33 -9.33
CA GLY A 62 -10.32 -2.27 -9.48
C GLY A 62 -9.44 -2.47 -8.24
N PRO A 63 -8.36 -3.22 -8.40
CA PRO A 63 -7.44 -3.49 -7.31
C PRO A 63 -6.60 -2.28 -6.90
N ASP A 64 -6.39 -1.32 -7.77
CA ASP A 64 -5.74 -0.05 -7.53
C ASP A 64 -6.48 0.75 -6.48
N ASP A 65 -7.77 1.04 -6.68
CA ASP A 65 -8.63 1.70 -5.71
C ASP A 65 -8.63 0.99 -4.35
N ALA A 66 -8.61 -0.33 -4.36
CA ALA A 66 -8.59 -1.11 -3.13
C ALA A 66 -7.30 -0.86 -2.31
N ILE A 67 -6.14 -0.84 -2.95
CA ILE A 67 -4.86 -0.68 -2.26
C ILE A 67 -4.54 0.79 -1.94
N GLU A 68 -5.11 1.74 -2.66
CA GLU A 68 -4.94 3.17 -2.38
C GLU A 68 -5.33 3.57 -0.95
N ASN A 69 -6.23 2.82 -0.34
CA ASN A 69 -6.60 3.02 1.07
C ASN A 69 -5.42 2.94 2.06
N VAL A 70 -4.30 2.35 1.65
CA VAL A 70 -3.11 2.19 2.49
C VAL A 70 -1.84 2.83 1.89
N ASN A 71 -1.98 3.63 0.85
CA ASN A 71 -0.86 4.21 0.09
C ASN A 71 0.17 4.92 0.98
N ASP A 72 -0.29 5.68 1.96
CA ASP A 72 0.59 6.51 2.80
C ASP A 72 1.09 5.80 4.07
N TRP A 73 0.65 4.57 4.33
CA TRP A 73 1.05 3.87 5.56
C TRP A 73 2.55 3.57 5.64
N PRO A 74 3.23 3.14 4.55
CA PRO A 74 4.68 3.00 4.58
C PRO A 74 5.38 4.33 4.89
N LEU A 75 4.87 5.43 4.35
CA LEU A 75 5.41 6.76 4.61
C LEU A 75 5.22 7.17 6.08
N LEU A 76 4.05 6.92 6.66
CA LEU A 76 3.81 7.18 8.08
C LEU A 76 4.82 6.43 8.96
N TYR A 77 5.12 5.18 8.64
CA TYR A 77 6.14 4.41 9.35
C TYR A 77 7.54 5.00 9.15
N ALA A 78 7.93 5.34 7.93
CA ALA A 78 9.22 5.97 7.63
C ALA A 78 9.40 7.31 8.36
N LEU A 79 8.30 8.03 8.63
CA LEU A 79 8.29 9.26 9.42
C LEU A 79 8.31 9.04 10.94
N GLY A 80 8.28 7.80 11.40
CA GLY A 80 8.38 7.44 12.82
C GLY A 80 7.07 7.05 13.49
N ALA A 81 6.06 6.66 12.74
CA ALA A 81 4.88 5.98 13.29
C ALA A 81 5.28 4.63 13.91
N SER A 82 4.36 4.02 14.66
CA SER A 82 4.63 2.77 15.36
C SER A 82 4.87 1.59 14.40
N GLU A 83 5.64 0.60 14.84
CA GLU A 83 5.91 -0.67 14.15
C GLU A 83 4.63 -1.39 13.71
N ASN A 84 3.54 -1.21 14.45
CA ASN A 84 2.25 -1.79 14.09
C ASN A 84 1.73 -1.29 12.73
N VAL A 85 2.01 -0.03 12.37
CA VAL A 85 1.64 0.52 11.05
C VAL A 85 2.37 -0.24 9.95
N TRP A 86 3.67 -0.51 10.13
CA TRP A 86 4.45 -1.28 9.17
C TRP A 86 3.95 -2.73 9.03
N THR A 87 3.71 -3.38 10.16
CA THR A 87 3.16 -4.76 10.15
C THR A 87 1.81 -4.84 9.43
N MET A 88 0.92 -3.88 9.68
CA MET A 88 -0.37 -3.81 8.98
C MET A 88 -0.19 -3.52 7.49
N THR A 89 0.72 -2.63 7.13
CA THR A 89 1.05 -2.32 5.72
C THR A 89 1.50 -3.57 4.98
N GLN A 90 2.47 -4.30 5.53
CA GLN A 90 2.96 -5.55 4.94
C GLN A 90 1.84 -6.57 4.79
N LYS A 91 1.01 -6.71 5.82
CA LYS A 91 -0.12 -7.64 5.78
C LYS A 91 -1.17 -7.25 4.75
N ALA A 92 -1.49 -5.96 4.64
CA ALA A 92 -2.42 -5.43 3.64
C ALA A 92 -1.89 -5.66 2.22
N TRP A 93 -0.62 -5.35 1.99
CA TRP A 93 0.01 -5.55 0.69
C TRP A 93 0.05 -7.01 0.27
N GLU A 94 0.54 -7.91 1.12
CA GLU A 94 0.55 -9.35 0.82
C GLU A 94 -0.86 -9.94 0.67
N GLY A 95 -1.80 -9.44 1.44
CA GLY A 95 -3.22 -9.79 1.32
C GLY A 95 -3.79 -9.34 -0.02
N HIS A 96 -3.53 -8.10 -0.41
CA HIS A 96 -3.93 -7.53 -1.68
C HIS A 96 -3.43 -8.36 -2.88
N LEU A 97 -2.13 -8.66 -2.93
CA LEU A 97 -1.56 -9.47 -3.99
C LEU A 97 -2.26 -10.84 -4.12
N ARG A 98 -2.52 -11.50 -2.99
CA ARG A 98 -3.22 -12.79 -2.98
C ARG A 98 -4.68 -12.66 -3.37
N GLN A 99 -5.38 -11.66 -2.84
CA GLN A 99 -6.80 -11.41 -3.08
C GLN A 99 -7.06 -11.26 -4.59
N TYR A 100 -6.30 -10.41 -5.24
CA TYR A 100 -6.50 -10.11 -6.66
C TYR A 100 -5.88 -11.15 -7.59
N THR A 101 -4.85 -11.88 -7.17
CA THR A 101 -4.40 -13.08 -7.89
C THR A 101 -5.49 -14.16 -7.91
N LEU A 102 -6.21 -14.34 -6.82
CA LEU A 102 -7.32 -15.31 -6.75
C LEU A 102 -8.56 -14.85 -7.53
N ALA A 103 -8.81 -13.54 -7.59
CA ALA A 103 -9.97 -12.96 -8.24
C ALA A 103 -9.83 -12.83 -9.78
N LYS A 104 -8.64 -13.03 -10.32
CA LYS A 104 -8.41 -12.94 -11.77
C LYS A 104 -9.27 -13.95 -12.54
N THR A 105 -9.79 -13.51 -13.68
CA THR A 105 -10.68 -14.31 -14.53
C THR A 105 -9.95 -15.17 -15.56
N LYS A 106 -8.69 -14.85 -15.83
CA LYS A 106 -7.82 -15.57 -16.74
C LYS A 106 -6.49 -15.87 -16.11
N ASP A 107 -5.86 -16.93 -16.54
CA ASP A 107 -4.48 -17.21 -16.16
C ASP A 107 -3.54 -16.29 -16.95
N VAL A 108 -2.87 -15.43 -16.26
CA VAL A 108 -2.01 -14.41 -16.81
C VAL A 108 -0.61 -14.58 -16.25
N GLU A 109 0.35 -14.73 -17.14
CA GLU A 109 1.74 -15.01 -16.77
C GLU A 109 2.31 -13.96 -15.79
N PHE A 110 1.99 -12.70 -16.02
CA PHE A 110 2.45 -11.60 -15.15
C PHE A 110 1.77 -11.53 -13.80
N ALA A 111 0.59 -12.09 -13.68
CA ALA A 111 -0.14 -12.09 -12.41
C ALA A 111 0.40 -13.14 -11.43
N ARG A 112 1.48 -13.85 -11.77
CA ARG A 112 2.19 -14.68 -10.79
C ARG A 112 2.60 -13.83 -9.61
N ASP A 113 2.29 -14.33 -8.43
CA ASP A 113 2.54 -13.65 -7.16
C ASP A 113 1.82 -12.29 -7.00
N GLY A 114 0.85 -12.01 -7.86
CA GLY A 114 0.07 -10.79 -7.81
C GLY A 114 0.82 -9.49 -8.13
N MET A 115 2.05 -9.58 -8.64
CA MET A 115 2.89 -8.39 -8.85
C MET A 115 2.53 -7.56 -10.07
N TYR A 116 1.86 -8.16 -11.04
CA TYR A 116 1.45 -7.47 -12.25
C TYR A 116 0.10 -7.96 -12.70
N TYR A 117 -0.78 -7.03 -12.93
CA TYR A 117 -2.14 -7.30 -13.35
C TYR A 117 -2.26 -7.04 -14.85
N LYS A 118 -2.25 -8.07 -15.67
CA LYS A 118 -2.35 -7.89 -17.12
C LYS A 118 -3.79 -7.88 -17.63
N GLU A 119 -4.66 -8.61 -16.97
CA GLU A 119 -6.05 -8.69 -17.39
C GLU A 119 -6.96 -8.70 -16.17
N PHE A 120 -7.50 -7.53 -15.85
CA PHE A 120 -8.65 -7.40 -14.96
C PHE A 120 -9.91 -7.25 -15.80
N PRO A 121 -11.07 -7.63 -15.26
CA PRO A 121 -12.33 -7.50 -16.02
C PRO A 121 -12.71 -6.05 -16.32
N VAL A 122 -12.13 -5.11 -15.62
CA VAL A 122 -12.42 -3.68 -15.74
C VAL A 122 -11.10 -2.92 -15.82
N MET A 123 -10.94 -2.07 -16.83
CA MET A 123 -9.90 -1.04 -16.95
C MET A 123 -8.45 -1.47 -16.71
N MET A 124 -7.94 -2.29 -17.61
CA MET A 124 -6.53 -2.68 -17.64
C MET A 124 -5.71 -1.71 -18.48
N ASP A 125 -5.28 -0.66 -17.91
CA ASP A 125 -4.29 0.22 -18.51
C ASP A 125 -3.08 0.45 -17.61
N TRP A 126 -2.10 1.13 -18.13
CA TRP A 126 -0.86 1.42 -17.40
C TRP A 126 -1.05 2.39 -16.25
N MET A 127 -2.08 3.21 -16.30
CA MET A 127 -2.41 4.16 -15.26
C MET A 127 -2.85 3.41 -13.99
N HIS A 128 -3.87 2.57 -14.10
CA HIS A 128 -4.39 1.79 -12.96
C HIS A 128 -3.32 0.83 -12.39
N ASN A 129 -2.49 0.23 -13.24
CA ASN A 129 -1.35 -0.55 -12.74
C ASN A 129 -0.35 0.33 -11.97
N GLY A 130 -0.11 1.56 -12.43
CA GLY A 130 0.78 2.50 -11.74
C GLY A 130 0.21 2.93 -10.39
N GLU A 131 -1.09 3.23 -10.33
CA GLU A 131 -1.81 3.57 -9.11
C GLU A 131 -1.73 2.44 -8.09
N GLY A 132 -2.07 1.22 -8.50
CA GLY A 132 -1.99 0.03 -7.64
C GLY A 132 -0.61 -0.29 -7.10
N LEU A 133 0.45 0.23 -7.71
CA LEU A 133 1.83 0.06 -7.24
C LEU A 133 2.33 1.22 -6.37
N THR A 134 1.51 2.23 -6.11
CA THR A 134 1.95 3.40 -5.33
C THR A 134 2.42 3.00 -3.94
N VAL A 135 1.65 2.19 -3.23
CA VAL A 135 2.04 1.69 -1.89
C VAL A 135 3.33 0.88 -1.96
N PHE A 136 3.48 0.02 -2.97
CA PHE A 136 4.68 -0.78 -3.17
C PHE A 136 5.92 0.11 -3.37
N ASN A 137 5.82 1.13 -4.20
CA ASN A 137 6.93 2.05 -4.44
C ASN A 137 7.38 2.75 -3.15
N VAL A 138 6.44 3.09 -2.27
CA VAL A 138 6.74 3.74 -0.99
C VAL A 138 7.27 2.77 0.07
N MET A 139 6.98 1.47 -0.03
CA MET A 139 7.50 0.45 0.91
C MET A 139 9.02 0.43 0.97
N GLY A 140 9.71 0.73 -0.14
CA GLY A 140 11.16 0.83 -0.17
C GLY A 140 11.74 1.95 0.70
N LEU A 141 10.96 2.96 1.06
CA LEU A 141 11.36 3.99 2.02
C LEU A 141 11.25 3.49 3.46
N ALA A 142 10.28 2.61 3.72
CA ALA A 142 10.03 2.05 5.04
C ALA A 142 11.08 0.99 5.41
N ASP A 143 11.40 0.09 4.48
CA ASP A 143 12.44 -0.94 4.65
C ASP A 143 13.20 -1.19 3.34
N PRO A 144 14.26 -0.45 3.08
CA PRO A 144 15.07 -0.62 1.87
C PRO A 144 15.87 -1.94 1.87
N THR A 145 15.91 -2.68 2.97
CA THR A 145 16.65 -3.93 3.12
C THR A 145 15.79 -5.18 2.93
N ASP A 146 14.50 -5.03 2.74
CA ASP A 146 13.58 -6.15 2.48
C ASP A 146 13.95 -6.85 1.16
N GLU A 147 14.45 -8.08 1.28
CA GLU A 147 14.84 -8.89 0.12
C GLU A 147 13.69 -9.18 -0.82
N ARG A 148 12.48 -9.37 -0.29
CA ARG A 148 11.27 -9.62 -1.08
C ARG A 148 10.91 -8.39 -1.90
N PHE A 149 10.98 -7.21 -1.29
CA PHE A 149 10.82 -5.96 -2.01
C PHE A 149 11.83 -5.85 -3.16
N GLY A 150 13.12 -6.08 -2.88
CA GLY A 150 14.17 -6.05 -3.89
C GLY A 150 13.98 -7.06 -5.03
N GLN A 151 13.49 -8.26 -4.74
CA GLN A 151 13.16 -9.26 -5.77
C GLN A 151 12.00 -8.81 -6.66
N ARG A 152 10.95 -8.25 -6.06
CA ARG A 152 9.79 -7.75 -6.78
C ARG A 152 10.12 -6.54 -7.66
N VAL A 153 10.95 -5.62 -7.16
CA VAL A 153 11.45 -4.48 -7.96
C VAL A 153 12.17 -4.97 -9.20
N ARG A 154 13.09 -5.93 -9.05
CA ARG A 154 13.83 -6.48 -10.20
C ARG A 154 12.90 -7.16 -11.20
N ARG A 155 11.95 -7.96 -10.73
CA ARG A 155 10.96 -8.61 -11.59
C ARG A 155 10.12 -7.59 -12.35
N TYR A 156 9.67 -6.56 -11.67
CA TYR A 156 8.86 -5.52 -12.27
C TYR A 156 9.65 -4.70 -13.30
N ALA A 157 10.88 -4.35 -12.97
CA ALA A 157 11.78 -3.70 -13.91
C ALA A 157 12.04 -4.58 -15.15
N GLY A 158 12.26 -5.87 -14.95
CA GLY A 158 12.45 -6.85 -16.02
C GLY A 158 11.28 -6.92 -17.00
N LEU A 159 10.05 -6.75 -16.49
CA LEU A 159 8.88 -6.65 -17.35
C LEU A 159 8.97 -5.45 -18.31
N TYR A 160 9.28 -4.28 -17.77
CA TYR A 160 9.44 -3.07 -18.59
C TYR A 160 10.64 -3.15 -19.53
N MET A 161 11.66 -3.88 -19.17
CA MET A 161 12.86 -4.12 -19.99
C MET A 161 12.68 -5.26 -20.99
N ASN A 162 11.49 -5.85 -21.08
CA ASN A 162 11.17 -6.93 -22.01
C ASN A 162 12.00 -8.21 -21.77
N GLU A 163 12.36 -8.49 -20.51
CA GLU A 163 13.22 -9.62 -20.13
C GLU A 163 12.47 -10.96 -20.09
N ASP A 164 11.13 -10.93 -20.01
CA ASP A 164 10.31 -12.14 -20.01
C ASP A 164 9.81 -12.45 -21.46
N PRO A 165 10.39 -13.47 -22.12
CA PRO A 165 9.97 -13.82 -23.48
C PRO A 165 8.54 -14.38 -23.56
N GLY A 166 8.01 -14.91 -22.46
CA GLY A 166 6.62 -15.38 -22.37
C GLY A 166 5.61 -14.23 -22.25
N ALA A 167 6.10 -13.05 -21.99
CA ALA A 167 5.28 -11.88 -21.71
C ALA A 167 5.90 -10.60 -22.29
N PRO A 168 6.02 -10.52 -23.64
CA PRO A 168 6.62 -9.37 -24.28
C PRO A 168 5.78 -8.12 -24.02
N ASN A 169 6.42 -7.07 -23.52
CA ASN A 169 5.79 -5.82 -23.17
C ASN A 169 5.77 -4.81 -24.34
N TYR A 170 6.73 -4.94 -25.22
CA TYR A 170 6.80 -4.14 -26.44
C TYR A 170 7.50 -4.92 -27.58
N ASP A 171 7.25 -4.51 -28.83
CA ASP A 171 7.96 -5.04 -29.99
C ASP A 171 9.25 -4.23 -30.23
N PRO A 172 10.46 -4.80 -29.94
CA PRO A 172 11.70 -4.06 -30.11
C PRO A 172 12.03 -3.75 -31.58
N LYS A 173 11.46 -4.48 -32.54
CA LYS A 173 11.65 -4.26 -33.97
C LYS A 173 10.86 -3.03 -34.45
N HIS A 174 9.62 -2.93 -34.03
CA HIS A 174 8.73 -1.85 -34.46
C HIS A 174 8.67 -0.70 -33.45
N LYS A 175 9.26 -0.87 -32.26
CA LYS A 175 9.28 0.11 -31.16
C LYS A 175 7.88 0.53 -30.69
N ILE A 176 6.96 -0.41 -30.66
CA ILE A 176 5.58 -0.25 -30.21
C ILE A 176 5.23 -1.30 -29.16
#